data_65b1861ef21a5fe82e9cdfed8ebdf011
#
_entry.id   65b1861ef21a5fe82e9cdfed8ebdf011
#
_cell.length_a   1.000
_cell.length_b   1.000
_cell.length_c   1.000
_cell.angle_alpha   90.00
_cell.angle_beta   90.00
_cell.angle_gamma   90.00
#
_symmetry.space_group_name_H-M   'P 1'
#
loop_
_entity.id
_entity.type
_entity.pdbx_description
1 polymer ?
#
loop_
_entity_poly.entity_id
_entity_poly.type
_entity_poly.pdbx_seq_one_letter_code
_entity_poly.pdbx_strand_id
1 'polypeptide(L)'
;MRRPFPITLPLLVVALLVSAPLSAHAEDPTKHPLSEKKRKMMTSAWQQQVKELTEQIKQQPDRVGFYSRRADTYFFLAQFDKSVADYQKMVELDKKLDTSHWRRGIAWFYAKDFKQAAHQFEIYDNFDNVDRENGIWRFFSQARAYGLKKARQGLLKYKKDDREPFPSVYKL
;
A
#
# COMPACT_ATOMS: atom_id res chain seq x y z
N MET A 1 34.20 -49.06 -38.55
CA MET A 1 32.91 -48.60 -39.12
C MET A 1 31.82 -48.79 -38.10
N ARG A 2 31.42 -47.71 -37.39
CA ARG A 2 30.31 -47.72 -36.46
C ARG A 2 29.22 -46.86 -37.08
N ARG A 3 28.03 -47.42 -37.30
CA ARG A 3 26.85 -46.74 -37.86
C ARG A 3 26.20 -45.88 -36.76
N PRO A 4 25.79 -44.66 -37.03
CA PRO A 4 24.99 -43.88 -36.07
C PRO A 4 23.55 -44.36 -36.04
N PHE A 5 22.99 -44.51 -34.85
CA PHE A 5 21.58 -44.73 -34.65
C PHE A 5 20.81 -43.40 -34.82
N PRO A 6 19.70 -43.36 -35.51
CA PRO A 6 18.87 -42.17 -35.55
C PRO A 6 18.04 -42.10 -34.27
N ILE A 7 18.25 -41.06 -33.49
CA ILE A 7 17.37 -40.69 -32.35
C ILE A 7 16.18 -39.96 -32.96
N THR A 8 15.15 -40.70 -33.27
CA THR A 8 13.82 -40.09 -33.51
C THR A 8 13.14 -39.82 -32.19
N LEU A 9 13.28 -38.57 -31.72
CA LEU A 9 12.52 -38.07 -30.60
C LEU A 9 11.07 -37.86 -31.07
N PRO A 10 10.03 -38.41 -30.41
CA PRO A 10 8.67 -38.22 -30.86
C PRO A 10 8.22 -36.78 -30.59
N LEU A 11 7.84 -36.13 -31.68
CA LEU A 11 7.26 -34.76 -31.69
C LEU A 11 5.88 -34.66 -31.01
N LEU A 12 5.52 -35.61 -30.13
CA LEU A 12 4.18 -35.75 -29.56
C LEU A 12 4.07 -35.24 -28.12
N VAL A 13 5.16 -34.69 -27.53
CA VAL A 13 5.13 -34.22 -26.13
C VAL A 13 5.01 -32.68 -26.03
N VAL A 14 5.20 -31.96 -27.13
CA VAL A 14 5.13 -30.48 -27.11
C VAL A 14 3.71 -29.92 -27.31
N ALA A 15 2.76 -30.73 -27.79
CA ALA A 15 1.39 -30.28 -28.07
C ALA A 15 0.44 -30.34 -26.85
N LEU A 16 0.86 -30.91 -25.73
CA LEU A 16 0.01 -31.09 -24.52
C LEU A 16 0.27 -30.05 -23.41
N LEU A 17 1.24 -29.14 -23.62
CA LEU A 17 1.55 -28.09 -22.63
C LEU A 17 0.97 -26.70 -22.98
N VAL A 18 0.24 -26.56 -24.09
CA VAL A 18 -0.30 -25.26 -24.52
C VAL A 18 -1.82 -25.13 -24.24
N SER A 19 -2.46 -26.14 -23.71
CA SER A 19 -3.92 -26.11 -23.41
C SER A 19 -4.26 -26.17 -21.92
N ALA A 20 -3.35 -25.78 -21.04
CA ALA A 20 -3.79 -25.34 -19.72
C ALA A 20 -4.43 -23.96 -19.92
N PRO A 21 -5.75 -23.80 -19.70
CA PRO A 21 -6.33 -22.47 -19.69
C PRO A 21 -5.61 -21.72 -18.58
N LEU A 22 -4.98 -20.60 -18.92
CA LEU A 22 -4.59 -19.56 -17.96
C LEU A 22 -5.87 -18.93 -17.39
N SER A 23 -6.72 -19.75 -16.83
CA SER A 23 -7.77 -19.35 -15.90
C SER A 23 -7.18 -19.30 -14.50
N ALA A 24 -6.13 -18.51 -14.30
CA ALA A 24 -6.04 -17.81 -13.06
C ALA A 24 -7.24 -16.86 -13.06
N HIS A 25 -8.39 -17.38 -12.68
CA HIS A 25 -9.49 -16.55 -12.26
C HIS A 25 -8.94 -15.77 -11.08
N ALA A 26 -8.50 -14.54 -11.32
CA ALA A 26 -8.44 -13.57 -10.24
C ALA A 26 -9.86 -13.61 -9.67
N GLU A 27 -10.01 -14.23 -8.49
CA GLU A 27 -11.31 -14.31 -7.84
C GLU A 27 -11.79 -12.87 -7.73
N ASP A 28 -12.94 -12.61 -8.35
CA ASP A 28 -13.57 -11.30 -8.28
C ASP A 28 -13.72 -10.95 -6.80
N PRO A 29 -13.01 -9.94 -6.27
CA PRO A 29 -13.04 -9.61 -4.85
C PRO A 29 -14.45 -9.27 -4.36
N THR A 30 -15.41 -9.04 -5.29
CA THR A 30 -16.82 -8.83 -4.96
C THR A 30 -17.57 -10.15 -4.74
N LYS A 31 -17.03 -11.29 -5.20
CA LYS A 31 -17.68 -12.60 -5.08
C LYS A 31 -17.58 -13.22 -3.69
N HIS A 32 -16.60 -12.78 -2.88
CA HIS A 32 -16.47 -13.22 -1.49
C HIS A 32 -16.38 -12.04 -0.52
N PRO A 33 -17.38 -11.18 -0.46
CA PRO A 33 -17.40 -10.13 0.54
C PRO A 33 -17.38 -10.79 1.92
N LEU A 34 -16.65 -10.21 2.87
CA LEU A 34 -16.72 -10.63 4.26
C LEU A 34 -18.19 -10.71 4.70
N SER A 35 -18.60 -11.83 5.29
CA SER A 35 -19.97 -11.97 5.79
C SER A 35 -20.29 -10.82 6.76
N GLU A 36 -21.54 -10.41 6.81
CA GLU A 36 -21.97 -9.32 7.69
C GLU A 36 -21.60 -9.61 9.16
N LYS A 37 -21.75 -10.85 9.60
CA LYS A 37 -21.32 -11.29 10.94
C LYS A 37 -19.82 -11.01 11.15
N LYS A 38 -18.97 -11.37 10.20
CA LYS A 38 -17.51 -11.16 10.31
C LYS A 38 -17.16 -9.68 10.31
N ARG A 39 -17.81 -8.87 9.46
CA ARG A 39 -17.63 -7.40 9.46
C ARG A 39 -18.02 -6.79 10.81
N LYS A 40 -19.18 -7.13 11.34
CA LYS A 40 -19.63 -6.64 12.67
C LYS A 40 -18.65 -7.03 13.77
N MET A 41 -18.19 -8.27 13.77
CA MET A 41 -17.22 -8.76 14.76
C MET A 41 -15.90 -7.98 14.68
N MET A 42 -15.35 -7.78 13.48
CA MET A 42 -14.11 -6.99 13.29
C MET A 42 -14.30 -5.55 13.72
N THR A 43 -15.40 -4.90 13.31
CA THR A 43 -15.71 -3.52 13.70
C THR A 43 -15.79 -3.36 15.22
N SER A 44 -16.49 -4.29 15.90
CA SER A 44 -16.59 -4.27 17.36
C SER A 44 -15.24 -4.45 18.04
N ALA A 45 -14.39 -5.34 17.51
CA ALA A 45 -13.04 -5.55 18.03
C ALA A 45 -12.17 -4.28 17.88
N TRP A 46 -12.22 -3.62 16.72
CA TRP A 46 -11.51 -2.36 16.50
C TRP A 46 -12.02 -1.23 17.39
N GLN A 47 -13.35 -1.12 17.58
CA GLN A 47 -13.92 -0.12 18.50
C GLN A 47 -13.45 -0.35 19.95
N GLN A 48 -13.38 -1.59 20.39
CA GLN A 48 -12.85 -1.95 21.69
C GLN A 48 -11.36 -1.60 21.80
N GLN A 49 -10.57 -1.92 20.79
CA GLN A 49 -9.14 -1.57 20.74
C GLN A 49 -8.92 -0.05 20.83
N VAL A 50 -9.74 0.76 20.16
CA VAL A 50 -9.67 2.23 20.28
C VAL A 50 -9.87 2.67 21.73
N LYS A 51 -10.86 2.10 22.45
CA LYS A 51 -11.11 2.44 23.86
C LYS A 51 -9.90 2.11 24.73
N GLU A 52 -9.37 0.90 24.59
CA GLU A 52 -8.20 0.44 25.37
C GLU A 52 -6.97 1.31 25.12
N LEU A 53 -6.66 1.61 23.85
CA LEU A 53 -5.54 2.47 23.49
C LEU A 53 -5.74 3.90 23.99
N THR A 54 -6.98 4.39 24.02
CA THR A 54 -7.29 5.71 24.55
C THR A 54 -7.01 5.79 26.05
N GLU A 55 -7.35 4.76 26.83
CA GLU A 55 -7.01 4.71 28.26
C GLU A 55 -5.50 4.57 28.47
N GLN A 56 -4.81 3.78 27.66
CA GLN A 56 -3.34 3.68 27.70
C GLN A 56 -2.66 5.01 27.40
N ILE A 57 -3.15 5.78 26.42
CA ILE A 57 -2.63 7.12 26.11
C ILE A 57 -2.85 8.10 27.25
N LYS A 58 -3.99 8.05 27.97
CA LYS A 58 -4.20 8.89 29.16
C LYS A 58 -3.15 8.63 30.23
N GLN A 59 -2.77 7.36 30.42
CA GLN A 59 -1.77 6.96 31.40
C GLN A 59 -0.34 7.27 30.96
N GLN A 60 -0.05 7.19 29.67
CA GLN A 60 1.28 7.36 29.09
C GLN A 60 1.19 8.20 27.81
N PRO A 61 0.99 9.54 27.90
CA PRO A 61 0.71 10.41 26.76
C PRO A 61 1.88 10.57 25.78
N ASP A 62 3.10 10.22 26.19
CA ASP A 62 4.31 10.35 25.36
C ASP A 62 4.68 9.04 24.62
N ARG A 63 3.88 8.00 24.79
CA ARG A 63 4.15 6.69 24.13
C ARG A 63 3.68 6.68 22.69
N VAL A 64 4.59 7.03 21.77
CA VAL A 64 4.36 7.06 20.31
C VAL A 64 3.66 5.80 19.80
N GLY A 65 4.03 4.61 20.29
CA GLY A 65 3.45 3.34 19.85
C GLY A 65 1.95 3.19 20.10
N PHE A 66 1.39 3.86 21.10
CA PHE A 66 -0.06 3.81 21.34
C PHE A 66 -0.81 4.64 20.30
N TYR A 67 -0.30 5.82 19.96
CA TYR A 67 -0.85 6.63 18.87
C TYR A 67 -0.77 5.89 17.52
N SER A 68 0.38 5.25 17.24
CA SER A 68 0.54 4.44 16.02
C SER A 68 -0.57 3.38 15.88
N ARG A 69 -0.76 2.58 16.93
CA ARG A 69 -1.76 1.51 16.92
C ARG A 69 -3.18 2.05 16.85
N ARG A 70 -3.47 3.16 17.55
CA ARG A 70 -4.80 3.76 17.51
C ARG A 70 -5.09 4.41 16.16
N ALA A 71 -4.10 5.05 15.53
CA ALA A 71 -4.21 5.58 14.18
C ALA A 71 -4.52 4.48 13.15
N ASP A 72 -3.79 3.35 13.19
CA ASP A 72 -4.06 2.20 12.34
C ASP A 72 -5.49 1.69 12.56
N THR A 73 -5.94 1.62 13.80
CA THR A 73 -7.29 1.15 14.13
C THR A 73 -8.38 2.13 13.65
N TYR A 74 -8.16 3.43 13.79
CA TYR A 74 -9.05 4.45 13.21
C TYR A 74 -9.09 4.36 11.69
N PHE A 75 -7.95 4.08 11.04
CA PHE A 75 -7.90 3.88 9.59
C PHE A 75 -8.78 2.71 9.15
N PHE A 76 -8.69 1.55 9.81
CA PHE A 76 -9.54 0.39 9.54
C PHE A 76 -11.03 0.63 9.81
N LEU A 77 -11.35 1.54 10.73
CA LEU A 77 -12.72 2.01 10.99
C LEU A 77 -13.17 3.10 10.01
N ALA A 78 -12.38 3.43 8.99
CA ALA A 78 -12.60 4.53 8.05
C ALA A 78 -12.77 5.92 8.74
N GLN A 79 -12.23 6.08 9.95
CA GLN A 79 -12.20 7.34 10.69
C GLN A 79 -10.88 8.08 10.38
N PHE A 80 -10.73 8.48 9.11
CA PHE A 80 -9.46 8.95 8.57
C PHE A 80 -8.93 10.22 9.24
N ASP A 81 -9.79 11.17 9.58
CA ASP A 81 -9.37 12.39 10.28
C ASP A 81 -8.75 12.09 11.65
N LYS A 82 -9.31 11.11 12.39
CA LYS A 82 -8.75 10.68 13.67
C LYS A 82 -7.44 9.92 13.50
N SER A 83 -7.34 9.11 12.45
CA SER A 83 -6.09 8.45 12.08
C SER A 83 -4.99 9.47 11.79
N VAL A 84 -5.30 10.50 11.00
CA VAL A 84 -4.38 11.62 10.72
C VAL A 84 -3.94 12.31 12.00
N ALA A 85 -4.88 12.65 12.88
CA ALA A 85 -4.57 13.34 14.14
C ALA A 85 -3.59 12.54 15.01
N ASP A 86 -3.78 11.24 15.14
CA ASP A 86 -2.87 10.38 15.89
C ASP A 86 -1.50 10.24 15.21
N TYR A 87 -1.44 10.09 13.88
CA TYR A 87 -0.16 10.08 13.17
C TYR A 87 0.59 11.43 13.25
N GLN A 88 -0.13 12.55 13.24
CA GLN A 88 0.48 13.85 13.49
C GLN A 88 1.04 13.93 14.91
N LYS A 89 0.31 13.41 15.91
CA LYS A 89 0.79 13.35 17.29
C LYS A 89 2.06 12.53 17.44
N MET A 90 2.20 11.42 16.68
CA MET A 90 3.45 10.66 16.66
C MET A 90 4.64 11.52 16.20
N VAL A 91 4.47 12.32 15.14
CA VAL A 91 5.53 13.20 14.61
C VAL A 91 5.80 14.38 15.56
N GLU A 92 4.80 14.86 16.31
CA GLU A 92 5.02 15.87 17.35
C GLU A 92 5.91 15.32 18.48
N LEU A 93 5.69 14.07 18.87
CA LEU A 93 6.45 13.39 19.93
C LEU A 93 7.83 12.94 19.45
N ASP A 94 7.96 12.55 18.18
CA ASP A 94 9.24 12.16 17.57
C ASP A 94 9.34 12.71 16.14
N LYS A 95 10.04 13.84 16.02
CA LYS A 95 10.25 14.53 14.72
C LYS A 95 11.00 13.69 13.69
N LYS A 96 11.76 12.67 14.09
CA LYS A 96 12.47 11.79 13.18
C LYS A 96 11.53 10.95 12.31
N LEU A 97 10.28 10.77 12.73
CA LEU A 97 9.27 10.04 11.98
C LEU A 97 8.73 10.83 10.78
N ASP A 98 8.94 12.14 10.71
CA ASP A 98 8.26 13.02 9.75
C ASP A 98 8.48 12.59 8.30
N THR A 99 9.73 12.36 7.90
CA THR A 99 10.06 11.99 6.51
C THR A 99 9.63 10.58 6.14
N SER A 100 9.69 9.63 7.08
CA SER A 100 9.44 8.20 6.82
C SER A 100 7.98 7.76 7.01
N HIS A 101 7.07 8.68 7.37
CA HIS A 101 5.72 8.32 7.82
C HIS A 101 4.71 8.13 6.68
N TRP A 102 4.96 7.15 5.79
CA TRP A 102 4.10 6.86 4.64
C TRP A 102 2.62 6.58 5.02
N ARG A 103 2.33 5.93 6.17
CA ARG A 103 0.95 5.69 6.63
C ARG A 103 0.18 6.98 6.87
N ARG A 104 0.85 8.04 7.35
CA ARG A 104 0.25 9.37 7.50
C ARG A 104 -0.15 9.94 6.12
N GLY A 105 0.69 9.74 5.11
CA GLY A 105 0.40 10.15 3.73
C GLY A 105 -0.86 9.45 3.18
N ILE A 106 -0.97 8.13 3.39
CA ILE A 106 -2.17 7.39 3.01
C ILE A 106 -3.40 7.87 3.79
N ALA A 107 -3.29 8.10 5.10
CA ALA A 107 -4.41 8.60 5.89
C ALA A 107 -4.90 9.96 5.40
N TRP A 108 -4.01 10.91 5.08
CA TRP A 108 -4.39 12.18 4.47
C TRP A 108 -5.08 12.01 3.11
N PHE A 109 -4.60 11.07 2.28
CA PHE A 109 -5.24 10.79 0.99
C PHE A 109 -6.71 10.36 1.17
N TYR A 110 -6.98 9.45 2.10
CA TYR A 110 -8.33 8.99 2.41
C TYR A 110 -9.17 10.04 3.15
N ALA A 111 -8.56 10.91 3.94
CA ALA A 111 -9.17 12.10 4.53
C ALA A 111 -9.44 13.21 3.48
N LYS A 112 -9.04 12.98 2.22
CA LYS A 112 -9.17 13.92 1.10
C LYS A 112 -8.31 15.19 1.22
N ASP A 113 -7.36 15.25 2.14
CA ASP A 113 -6.33 16.27 2.18
C ASP A 113 -5.17 15.88 1.26
N PHE A 114 -5.45 15.97 -0.04
CA PHE A 114 -4.52 15.53 -1.08
C PHE A 114 -3.23 16.35 -1.13
N LYS A 115 -3.26 17.61 -0.65
CA LYS A 115 -2.04 18.45 -0.59
C LYS A 115 -1.08 17.95 0.48
N GLN A 116 -1.57 17.65 1.67
CA GLN A 116 -0.76 17.06 2.73
C GLN A 116 -0.27 15.66 2.37
N ALA A 117 -1.13 14.85 1.74
CA ALA A 117 -0.73 13.55 1.20
C ALA A 117 0.42 13.68 0.19
N ALA A 118 0.29 14.58 -0.80
CA ALA A 118 1.32 14.83 -1.80
C ALA A 118 2.65 15.28 -1.14
N HIS A 119 2.58 16.22 -0.21
CA HIS A 119 3.75 16.69 0.54
C HIS A 119 4.43 15.55 1.31
N GLN A 120 3.65 14.71 2.01
CA GLN A 120 4.22 13.58 2.76
C GLN A 120 5.01 12.63 1.87
N PHE A 121 4.48 12.29 0.70
CA PHE A 121 5.17 11.41 -0.24
C PHE A 121 6.31 12.11 -0.98
N GLU A 122 6.32 13.44 -1.08
CA GLU A 122 7.46 14.21 -1.59
C GLU A 122 8.63 14.20 -0.60
N ILE A 123 8.38 14.42 0.69
CA ILE A 123 9.44 14.36 1.70
C ILE A 123 9.94 12.94 1.96
N TYR A 124 9.09 11.91 1.73
CA TYR A 124 9.47 10.50 1.84
C TYR A 124 10.59 10.12 0.87
N ASP A 125 10.68 10.73 -0.30
CA ASP A 125 11.75 10.49 -1.26
C ASP A 125 13.15 10.79 -0.70
N ASN A 126 13.25 11.64 0.32
CA ASN A 126 14.51 11.90 1.03
C ASN A 126 14.89 10.75 1.97
N PHE A 127 13.91 9.94 2.38
CA PHE A 127 14.11 8.76 3.21
C PHE A 127 14.36 7.52 2.35
N ASP A 128 13.53 7.29 1.33
CA ASP A 128 13.65 6.17 0.39
C ASP A 128 13.17 6.59 -1.01
N ASN A 129 14.11 6.69 -1.94
CA ASN A 129 13.87 7.08 -3.32
C ASN A 129 13.78 5.90 -4.30
N VAL A 130 13.76 4.68 -3.79
CA VAL A 130 13.60 3.44 -4.58
C VAL A 130 12.27 2.73 -4.32
N ASP A 131 11.50 3.16 -3.32
CA ASP A 131 10.19 2.63 -3.00
C ASP A 131 9.12 3.09 -3.99
N ARG A 132 8.77 2.20 -4.92
CA ARG A 132 7.81 2.47 -5.99
C ARG A 132 6.38 2.58 -5.50
N GLU A 133 6.02 1.91 -4.41
CA GLU A 133 4.69 2.01 -3.82
C GLU A 133 4.43 3.44 -3.34
N ASN A 134 5.40 4.06 -2.68
CA ASN A 134 5.31 5.46 -2.29
C ASN A 134 5.30 6.41 -3.50
N GLY A 135 6.03 6.08 -4.57
CA GLY A 135 5.96 6.83 -5.83
C GLY A 135 4.57 6.82 -6.46
N ILE A 136 3.86 5.69 -6.40
CA ILE A 136 2.47 5.59 -6.87
C ILE A 136 1.53 6.42 -5.98
N TRP A 137 1.66 6.34 -4.67
CA TRP A 137 0.88 7.17 -3.75
C TRP A 137 1.14 8.66 -3.95
N ARG A 138 2.41 9.05 -4.19
CA ARG A 138 2.77 10.42 -4.56
C ARG A 138 2.03 10.85 -5.82
N PHE A 139 2.07 10.03 -6.89
CA PHE A 139 1.38 10.33 -8.13
C PHE A 139 -0.13 10.54 -7.93
N PHE A 140 -0.81 9.62 -7.24
CA PHE A 140 -2.23 9.76 -6.97
C PHE A 140 -2.55 11.00 -6.16
N SER A 141 -1.76 11.30 -5.14
CA SER A 141 -1.94 12.48 -4.29
C SER A 141 -1.75 13.77 -5.08
N GLN A 142 -0.70 13.87 -5.89
CA GLN A 142 -0.44 15.02 -6.78
C GLN A 142 -1.52 15.17 -7.85
N ALA A 143 -1.99 14.06 -8.44
CA ALA A 143 -3.06 14.10 -9.44
C ALA A 143 -4.36 14.66 -8.87
N ARG A 144 -4.69 14.30 -7.63
CA ARG A 144 -5.86 14.82 -6.92
C ARG A 144 -5.69 16.26 -6.42
N ALA A 145 -4.48 16.65 -5.99
CA ALA A 145 -4.19 17.98 -5.45
C ALA A 145 -3.97 19.04 -6.53
N TYR A 146 -3.28 18.66 -7.63
CA TYR A 146 -2.74 19.62 -8.60
C TYR A 146 -3.05 19.26 -10.06
N GLY A 147 -3.70 18.14 -10.32
CA GLY A 147 -4.04 17.62 -11.65
C GLY A 147 -2.96 16.74 -12.28
N LEU A 148 -3.38 15.97 -13.30
CA LEU A 148 -2.56 14.94 -13.95
C LEU A 148 -1.28 15.49 -14.57
N LYS A 149 -1.31 16.69 -15.15
CA LYS A 149 -0.12 17.31 -15.76
C LYS A 149 1.00 17.46 -14.74
N LYS A 150 0.70 17.99 -13.55
CA LYS A 150 1.67 18.17 -12.47
C LYS A 150 2.14 16.82 -11.93
N ALA A 151 1.25 15.86 -11.74
CA ALA A 151 1.59 14.53 -11.27
C ALA A 151 2.56 13.81 -12.22
N ARG A 152 2.35 13.88 -13.53
CA ARG A 152 3.26 13.31 -14.53
C ARG A 152 4.63 13.96 -14.53
N GLN A 153 4.72 15.27 -14.29
CA GLN A 153 6.01 15.96 -14.15
C GLN A 153 6.78 15.53 -12.91
N GLY A 154 6.07 15.13 -11.86
CA GLY A 154 6.63 14.65 -10.59
C GLY A 154 6.92 13.16 -10.55
N LEU A 155 6.68 12.40 -11.63
CA LEU A 155 6.98 10.97 -11.66
C LEU A 155 8.46 10.72 -11.42
N LEU A 156 8.76 9.87 -10.44
CA LEU A 156 10.10 9.46 -10.10
C LEU A 156 10.66 8.54 -11.19
N LYS A 157 11.91 8.77 -11.57
CA LYS A 157 12.64 7.90 -12.49
C LYS A 157 13.46 6.90 -11.67
N TYR A 158 12.90 5.71 -11.51
CA TYR A 158 13.62 4.64 -10.82
C TYR A 158 14.73 4.08 -11.70
N LYS A 159 15.93 3.93 -11.13
CA LYS A 159 17.12 3.43 -11.83
C LYS A 159 17.25 1.92 -11.79
N LYS A 160 16.55 1.26 -10.89
CA LYS A 160 16.58 -0.19 -10.71
C LYS A 160 15.22 -0.77 -11.02
N ASP A 161 15.23 -1.91 -11.72
CA ASP A 161 14.03 -2.70 -11.85
C ASP A 161 13.68 -3.30 -10.49
N ASP A 162 12.40 -3.32 -10.22
CA ASP A 162 11.81 -3.87 -9.04
C ASP A 162 10.85 -5.02 -9.44
N ARG A 163 10.24 -5.64 -8.46
CA ARG A 163 9.26 -6.71 -8.67
C ARG A 163 8.06 -6.22 -9.47
N GLU A 164 7.52 -7.09 -10.32
CA GLU A 164 6.22 -6.83 -10.93
C GLU A 164 5.13 -6.64 -9.83
N PRO A 165 4.10 -5.80 -10.07
CA PRO A 165 3.76 -5.14 -11.35
C PRO A 165 4.39 -3.75 -11.57
N PHE A 166 5.28 -3.27 -10.69
CA PHE A 166 5.77 -1.90 -10.71
C PHE A 166 6.46 -1.50 -12.02
N PRO A 167 7.39 -2.29 -12.60
CA PRO A 167 8.02 -1.94 -13.87
C PRO A 167 6.99 -1.75 -14.99
N SER A 168 5.91 -2.56 -15.00
CA SER A 168 4.84 -2.45 -16.00
C SER A 168 3.99 -1.20 -15.79
N VAL A 169 3.64 -0.86 -14.55
CA VAL A 169 2.86 0.34 -14.21
C VAL A 169 3.60 1.63 -14.58
N TYR A 170 4.91 1.67 -14.41
CA TYR A 170 5.72 2.86 -14.72
C TYR A 170 6.05 3.04 -16.22
N LYS A 171 5.66 2.10 -17.07
CA LYS A 171 5.76 2.22 -18.54
C LYS A 171 4.53 2.86 -19.18
N LEU A 172 3.44 3.04 -18.43
CA LEU A 172 2.19 3.67 -18.88
C LEU A 172 2.31 5.20 -18.87
#